data_1014e6bba4d493914957a5039a5c1085
#
_entry.id   1014e6bba4d493914957a5039a5c1085
#
_cell.length_a   1.000
_cell.length_b   1.000
_cell.length_c   1.000
_cell.angle_alpha   90.00
_cell.angle_beta   90.00
_cell.angle_gamma   90.00
#
_symmetry.space_group_name_H-M   'P 1'
#
loop_
_entity.id
_entity.type
_entity.pdbx_description
1 polymer ?
#
loop_
_entity_poly.entity_id
_entity_poly.type
_entity_poly.pdbx_seq_one_letter_code
_entity_poly.pdbx_strand_id
1 'polypeptide(L)'
;GEPKWHPLVFHCLDVAACGRMLLLKRPDFLKKLIRLSGFPENQIINWLTFLYAIHDVGKFGEGFQGQNPELQKLLQNRTSNVPQIVRHDTVGYELLMKYLPDWIRRPDLGQRSGSRIRLWLSAITGHHGRPPRNDENLVLRDHFPTAVLDGVMKFVRKAAALLISDGCPIPQN
;
A
#
# COMPACT_ATOMS: atom_id res chain seq x y z
N GLY A 1 29.50 12.19 -1.29
CA GLY A 1 28.25 12.91 -1.07
C GLY A 1 27.14 11.96 -0.74
N GLU A 2 26.18 12.37 0.08
CA GLU A 2 25.02 11.55 0.39
C GLU A 2 24.22 11.24 -0.87
N PRO A 3 23.60 10.06 -0.98
CA PRO A 3 22.77 9.71 -2.14
C PRO A 3 21.63 10.69 -2.27
N LYS A 4 21.46 11.27 -3.46
CA LYS A 4 20.41 12.24 -3.77
C LYS A 4 19.02 11.61 -3.96
N TRP A 5 18.81 10.38 -3.50
CA TRP A 5 17.59 9.62 -3.67
C TRP A 5 17.31 8.73 -2.44
N HIS A 6 16.03 8.49 -2.20
CA HIS A 6 15.57 7.63 -1.12
C HIS A 6 14.78 6.46 -1.72
N PRO A 7 15.22 5.20 -1.52
CA PRO A 7 14.51 4.06 -2.09
C PRO A 7 13.05 4.00 -1.63
N LEU A 8 12.15 3.72 -2.57
CA LEU A 8 10.70 3.70 -2.31
C LEU A 8 10.32 2.75 -1.16
N VAL A 9 10.99 1.59 -1.05
CA VAL A 9 10.76 0.65 0.07
C VAL A 9 11.03 1.31 1.42
N PHE A 10 12.12 2.07 1.55
CA PHE A 10 12.43 2.78 2.80
C PHE A 10 11.46 3.92 3.06
N HIS A 11 11.08 4.69 2.02
CA HIS A 11 10.02 5.69 2.15
C HIS A 11 8.74 5.07 2.71
N CYS A 12 8.29 3.94 2.18
CA CYS A 12 7.10 3.24 2.64
C CYS A 12 7.21 2.80 4.12
N LEU A 13 8.38 2.30 4.51
CA LEU A 13 8.64 1.89 5.89
C LEU A 13 8.76 3.07 6.86
N ASP A 14 9.35 4.18 6.42
CA ASP A 14 9.43 5.41 7.21
C ASP A 14 8.04 5.99 7.48
N VAL A 15 7.18 6.03 6.45
CA VAL A 15 5.77 6.46 6.61
C VAL A 15 5.03 5.52 7.56
N ALA A 16 5.26 4.22 7.48
CA ALA A 16 4.68 3.26 8.42
C ALA A 16 5.16 3.50 9.86
N ALA A 17 6.45 3.73 10.06
CA ALA A 17 7.03 4.01 11.37
C ALA A 17 6.49 5.33 11.96
N CYS A 18 6.46 6.40 11.16
CA CYS A 18 5.88 7.68 11.56
C CYS A 18 4.39 7.57 11.90
N GLY A 19 3.62 6.87 11.06
CA GLY A 19 2.20 6.62 11.28
C GLY A 19 1.95 5.83 12.57
N ARG A 20 2.74 4.78 12.82
CA ARG A 20 2.67 4.03 14.08
C ARG A 20 2.97 4.91 15.29
N MET A 21 4.02 5.72 15.22
CA MET A 21 4.35 6.66 16.30
C MET A 21 3.25 7.69 16.53
N LEU A 22 2.62 8.20 15.48
CA LEU A 22 1.48 9.10 15.59
C LEU A 22 0.32 8.45 16.34
N LEU A 23 -0.04 7.20 16.01
CA LEU A 23 -1.10 6.46 16.70
C LEU A 23 -0.78 6.31 18.19
N LEU A 24 0.45 5.92 18.53
CA LEU A 24 0.89 5.72 19.93
C LEU A 24 0.95 7.03 20.73
N LYS A 25 1.29 8.15 20.09
CA LYS A 25 1.41 9.47 20.74
C LYS A 25 0.10 10.26 20.79
N ARG A 26 -0.95 9.79 20.12
CA ARG A 26 -2.25 10.45 20.06
C ARG A 26 -3.37 9.53 20.57
N PRO A 27 -3.43 9.26 21.89
CA PRO A 27 -4.36 8.30 22.47
C PRO A 27 -5.83 8.66 22.20
N ASP A 28 -6.19 9.93 22.12
CA ASP A 28 -7.56 10.34 21.82
C ASP A 28 -7.96 9.99 20.38
N PHE A 29 -7.02 10.16 19.44
CA PHE A 29 -7.21 9.76 18.06
C PHE A 29 -7.31 8.23 17.94
N LEU A 30 -6.44 7.50 18.61
CA LEU A 30 -6.47 6.04 18.64
C LEU A 30 -7.78 5.50 19.23
N LYS A 31 -8.25 6.03 20.36
CA LYS A 31 -9.55 5.67 20.94
C LYS A 31 -10.72 5.90 19.97
N LYS A 32 -10.68 7.00 19.21
CA LYS A 32 -11.68 7.26 18.18
C LYS A 32 -11.65 6.21 17.07
N LEU A 33 -10.47 5.82 16.62
CA LEU A 33 -10.30 4.77 15.60
C LEU A 33 -10.79 3.41 16.09
N ILE A 34 -10.44 3.03 17.33
CA ILE A 34 -10.92 1.80 17.98
C ILE A 34 -12.47 1.78 17.99
N ARG A 35 -13.07 2.87 18.47
CA ARG A 35 -14.53 2.97 18.52
C ARG A 35 -15.22 2.87 17.15
N LEU A 36 -14.63 3.50 16.13
CA LEU A 36 -15.20 3.51 14.78
C LEU A 36 -14.99 2.20 14.03
N SER A 37 -13.86 1.53 14.26
CA SER A 37 -13.51 0.30 13.58
C SER A 37 -14.04 -0.95 14.29
N GLY A 38 -14.24 -0.88 15.60
CA GLY A 38 -14.55 -2.02 16.45
C GLY A 38 -13.34 -2.94 16.71
N PHE A 39 -12.13 -2.51 16.34
CA PHE A 39 -10.94 -3.33 16.47
C PHE A 39 -10.27 -3.17 17.84
N PRO A 40 -9.69 -4.23 18.41
CA PRO A 40 -8.76 -4.12 19.53
C PRO A 40 -7.59 -3.18 19.20
N GLU A 41 -7.06 -2.53 20.23
CA GLU A 41 -6.03 -1.50 20.07
C GLU A 41 -4.80 -1.98 19.27
N ASN A 42 -4.25 -3.12 19.65
CA ASN A 42 -3.09 -3.69 18.96
C ASN A 42 -3.38 -4.03 17.48
N GLN A 43 -4.60 -4.49 17.19
CA GLN A 43 -5.00 -4.83 15.83
C GLN A 43 -5.12 -3.60 14.95
N ILE A 44 -5.78 -2.53 15.42
CA ILE A 44 -5.92 -1.30 14.62
C ILE A 44 -4.56 -0.62 14.41
N ILE A 45 -3.67 -0.63 15.40
CA ILE A 45 -2.32 -0.10 15.26
C ILE A 45 -1.54 -0.88 14.19
N ASN A 46 -1.52 -2.20 14.28
CA ASN A 46 -0.79 -3.05 13.33
C ASN A 46 -1.37 -2.97 11.92
N TRP A 47 -2.71 -2.98 11.82
CA TRP A 47 -3.40 -2.83 10.55
C TRP A 47 -3.09 -1.50 9.84
N LEU A 48 -3.21 -0.39 10.56
CA LEU A 48 -2.91 0.93 9.99
C LEU A 48 -1.42 1.08 9.66
N THR A 49 -0.53 0.53 10.48
CA THR A 49 0.91 0.53 10.20
C THR A 49 1.21 -0.22 8.90
N PHE A 50 0.58 -1.37 8.69
CA PHE A 50 0.68 -2.10 7.44
C PHE A 50 0.12 -1.30 6.25
N LEU A 51 -1.05 -0.70 6.39
CA LEU A 51 -1.63 0.13 5.34
C LEU A 51 -0.71 1.31 4.98
N TYR A 52 -0.11 1.97 5.96
CA TYR A 52 0.90 3.01 5.71
C TYR A 52 2.12 2.47 4.95
N ALA A 53 2.57 1.24 5.25
CA ALA A 53 3.68 0.63 4.50
C ALA A 53 3.36 0.38 3.03
N ILE A 54 2.10 0.22 2.66
CA ILE A 54 1.70 -0.10 1.28
C ILE A 54 1.01 1.06 0.55
N HIS A 55 0.95 2.26 1.14
CA HIS A 55 0.20 3.40 0.61
C HIS A 55 0.64 3.81 -0.80
N ASP A 56 1.91 3.68 -1.08
CA ASP A 56 2.57 4.15 -2.31
C ASP A 56 3.00 3.02 -3.26
N VAL A 57 2.42 1.82 -3.14
CA VAL A 57 2.82 0.68 -3.99
C VAL A 57 2.65 0.95 -5.49
N GLY A 58 1.77 1.86 -5.88
CA GLY A 58 1.62 2.28 -7.26
C GLY A 58 2.86 2.96 -7.85
N LYS A 59 3.73 3.52 -7.02
CA LYS A 59 5.01 4.12 -7.44
C LYS A 59 6.06 3.10 -7.88
N PHE A 60 5.86 1.81 -7.59
CA PHE A 60 6.71 0.75 -8.17
C PHE A 60 6.42 0.52 -9.66
N GLY A 61 5.28 1.00 -10.17
CA GLY A 61 4.89 0.84 -11.56
C GLY A 61 5.85 1.54 -12.52
N GLU A 62 6.00 0.94 -13.72
CA GLU A 62 6.92 1.36 -14.78
C GLU A 62 6.77 2.83 -15.15
N GLY A 63 5.52 3.32 -15.27
CA GLY A 63 5.27 4.71 -15.63
C GLY A 63 5.80 5.70 -14.59
N PHE A 64 5.70 5.38 -13.29
CA PHE A 64 6.25 6.23 -12.25
C PHE A 64 7.78 6.15 -12.20
N GLN A 65 8.34 4.94 -12.27
CA GLN A 65 9.78 4.72 -12.25
C GLN A 65 10.47 5.36 -13.47
N GLY A 66 9.83 5.32 -14.63
CA GLY A 66 10.32 5.89 -15.87
C GLY A 66 10.39 7.43 -15.89
N GLN A 67 9.81 8.14 -14.90
CA GLN A 67 9.94 9.61 -14.80
C GLN A 67 11.37 10.05 -14.54
N ASN A 68 12.21 9.18 -13.99
CA ASN A 68 13.65 9.44 -13.84
C ASN A 68 14.43 8.26 -14.45
N PRO A 69 14.64 8.27 -15.77
CA PRO A 69 15.29 7.16 -16.47
C PRO A 69 16.76 6.94 -16.06
N GLU A 70 17.48 8.00 -15.67
CA GLU A 70 18.85 7.89 -15.17
C GLU A 70 18.90 7.12 -13.85
N LEU A 71 18.02 7.47 -12.92
CA LEU A 71 17.92 6.79 -11.64
C LEU A 71 17.42 5.35 -11.81
N GLN A 72 16.44 5.13 -12.70
CA GLN A 72 15.95 3.79 -13.00
C GLN A 72 17.06 2.92 -13.59
N LYS A 73 17.85 3.46 -14.52
CA LYS A 73 19.01 2.76 -15.09
C LYS A 73 20.05 2.42 -14.03
N LEU A 74 20.34 3.37 -13.13
CA LEU A 74 21.28 3.18 -12.03
C LEU A 74 20.83 2.07 -11.07
N LEU A 75 19.58 2.05 -10.68
CA LEU A 75 19.05 1.15 -9.65
C LEU A 75 18.60 -0.20 -10.19
N GLN A 76 18.10 -0.24 -11.41
CA GLN A 76 17.43 -1.41 -12.00
C GLN A 76 18.15 -1.94 -13.25
N ASN A 77 19.21 -1.27 -13.70
CA ASN A 77 19.95 -1.56 -14.94
C ASN A 77 19.04 -1.62 -16.20
N ARG A 78 17.95 -0.85 -16.20
CA ARG A 78 17.00 -0.74 -17.31
C ARG A 78 16.29 0.60 -17.26
N THR A 79 15.64 0.97 -18.35
CA THR A 79 14.76 2.13 -18.44
C THR A 79 13.38 1.70 -18.94
N SER A 80 12.36 2.45 -18.54
CA SER A 80 10.99 2.25 -19.01
C SER A 80 10.57 3.43 -19.87
N ASN A 81 9.88 3.12 -20.97
CA ASN A 81 9.22 4.11 -21.83
C ASN A 81 7.71 4.15 -21.60
N VAL A 82 7.20 3.49 -20.57
CA VAL A 82 5.78 3.50 -20.23
C VAL A 82 5.40 4.90 -19.72
N PRO A 83 4.48 5.61 -20.39
CA PRO A 83 4.07 6.93 -19.95
C PRO A 83 3.24 6.83 -18.66
N GLN A 84 3.42 7.78 -17.75
CA GLN A 84 2.55 7.86 -16.57
C GLN A 84 1.29 8.64 -16.92
N ILE A 85 0.34 7.96 -17.56
CA ILE A 85 -0.97 8.52 -17.90
C ILE A 85 -1.91 8.44 -16.70
N VAL A 86 -1.85 7.34 -15.95
CA VAL A 86 -2.70 7.10 -14.78
C VAL A 86 -1.92 7.40 -13.50
N ARG A 87 -2.57 8.06 -12.56
CA ARG A 87 -1.98 8.40 -11.26
C ARG A 87 -1.58 7.16 -10.48
N HIS A 88 -0.44 7.22 -9.78
CA HIS A 88 0.08 6.09 -9.00
C HIS A 88 -0.87 5.64 -7.87
N ASP A 89 -1.67 6.54 -7.29
CA ASP A 89 -2.68 6.20 -6.29
C ASP A 89 -3.78 5.29 -6.86
N THR A 90 -4.27 5.59 -8.07
CA THR A 90 -5.24 4.76 -8.80
C THR A 90 -4.62 3.41 -9.19
N VAL A 91 -3.42 3.43 -9.75
CA VAL A 91 -2.69 2.20 -10.13
C VAL A 91 -2.40 1.33 -8.91
N GLY A 92 -2.00 1.93 -7.78
CA GLY A 92 -1.76 1.23 -6.52
C GLY A 92 -3.03 0.63 -5.91
N TYR A 93 -4.14 1.37 -5.97
CA TYR A 93 -5.44 0.88 -5.52
C TYR A 93 -5.88 -0.37 -6.30
N GLU A 94 -5.86 -0.30 -7.63
CA GLU A 94 -6.26 -1.42 -8.49
C GLU A 94 -5.32 -2.63 -8.34
N LEU A 95 -4.02 -2.38 -8.17
CA LEU A 95 -3.05 -3.42 -7.87
C LEU A 95 -3.43 -4.17 -6.57
N LEU A 96 -3.66 -3.43 -5.48
CA LEU A 96 -4.01 -4.02 -4.20
C LEU A 96 -5.38 -4.70 -4.25
N MET A 97 -6.35 -4.10 -4.93
CA MET A 97 -7.67 -4.72 -5.13
C MET A 97 -7.59 -6.05 -5.85
N LYS A 98 -6.68 -6.20 -6.78
CA LYS A 98 -6.53 -7.41 -7.58
C LYS A 98 -5.63 -8.47 -6.94
N TYR A 99 -4.51 -8.06 -6.35
CA TYR A 99 -3.43 -8.97 -5.97
C TYR A 99 -3.15 -9.05 -4.45
N LEU A 100 -3.84 -8.25 -3.63
CA LEU A 100 -3.67 -8.38 -2.18
C LEU A 100 -3.97 -9.82 -1.76
N PRO A 101 -3.09 -10.50 -1.01
CA PRO A 101 -3.29 -11.89 -0.61
C PRO A 101 -4.64 -12.14 0.07
N ASP A 102 -5.28 -13.27 -0.23
CA ASP A 102 -6.63 -13.60 0.27
C ASP A 102 -6.68 -13.67 1.80
N TRP A 103 -5.59 -14.11 2.45
CA TRP A 103 -5.51 -14.12 3.91
C TRP A 103 -5.52 -12.70 4.52
N ILE A 104 -5.16 -11.66 3.74
CA ILE A 104 -5.32 -10.25 4.12
C ILE A 104 -6.74 -9.76 3.79
N ARG A 105 -7.34 -10.26 2.71
CA ARG A 105 -8.71 -9.89 2.29
C ARG A 105 -9.80 -10.50 3.14
N ARG A 106 -9.53 -11.63 3.73
CA ARG A 106 -10.46 -12.46 4.51
C ARG A 106 -11.76 -12.82 3.81
N PRO A 107 -11.78 -13.94 3.07
CA PRO A 107 -12.97 -14.45 2.40
C PRO A 107 -14.06 -14.95 3.36
N ASP A 108 -13.72 -15.32 4.60
CA ASP A 108 -14.59 -15.83 5.64
C ASP A 108 -15.59 -14.81 6.23
N LEU A 109 -15.42 -13.51 5.94
CA LEU A 109 -16.33 -12.45 6.42
C LEU A 109 -17.48 -12.11 5.46
N GLY A 110 -17.71 -12.93 4.42
CA GLY A 110 -18.81 -12.77 3.47
C GLY A 110 -18.73 -11.50 2.60
N GLN A 111 -19.83 -11.20 1.88
CA GLN A 111 -19.89 -10.06 0.95
C GLN A 111 -19.60 -8.69 1.60
N ARG A 112 -19.82 -8.55 2.91
CA ARG A 112 -19.52 -7.31 3.65
C ARG A 112 -18.03 -7.03 3.82
N SER A 113 -17.19 -8.07 3.78
CA SER A 113 -15.73 -7.94 3.90
C SER A 113 -15.11 -7.22 2.70
N GLY A 114 -15.57 -7.52 1.49
CA GLY A 114 -15.06 -6.89 0.27
C GLY A 114 -15.29 -5.38 0.22
N SER A 115 -16.39 -4.88 0.75
CA SER A 115 -16.65 -3.43 0.82
C SER A 115 -15.77 -2.72 1.86
N ARG A 116 -15.46 -3.36 2.97
CA ARG A 116 -14.60 -2.78 4.01
C ARG A 116 -13.16 -2.62 3.56
N ILE A 117 -12.58 -3.66 2.94
CA ILE A 117 -11.21 -3.54 2.41
C ILE A 117 -11.09 -2.44 1.35
N ARG A 118 -12.10 -2.27 0.51
CA ARG A 118 -12.15 -1.18 -0.48
C ARG A 118 -12.04 0.19 0.18
N LEU A 119 -12.76 0.41 1.28
CA LEU A 119 -12.72 1.68 2.02
C LEU A 119 -11.33 1.95 2.60
N TRP A 120 -10.70 0.94 3.21
CA TRP A 120 -9.35 1.06 3.75
C TRP A 120 -8.32 1.35 2.65
N LEU A 121 -8.38 0.60 1.55
CA LEU A 121 -7.46 0.80 0.43
C LEU A 121 -7.70 2.16 -0.25
N SER A 122 -8.95 2.57 -0.44
CA SER A 122 -9.27 3.89 -0.99
C SER A 122 -8.78 5.03 -0.10
N ALA A 123 -8.91 4.89 1.22
CA ALA A 123 -8.43 5.90 2.16
C ALA A 123 -6.90 6.03 2.13
N ILE A 124 -6.18 4.91 2.10
CA ILE A 124 -4.72 4.93 2.18
C ILE A 124 -4.06 5.31 0.85
N THR A 125 -4.59 4.85 -0.28
CA THR A 125 -4.06 5.25 -1.59
C THR A 125 -4.50 6.66 -1.97
N GLY A 126 -5.68 7.11 -1.49
CA GLY A 126 -6.19 8.47 -1.70
C GLY A 126 -5.51 9.56 -0.85
N HIS A 127 -4.30 9.33 -0.35
CA HIS A 127 -3.56 10.22 0.56
C HIS A 127 -3.26 11.62 -0.05
N HIS A 128 -3.44 11.81 -1.34
CA HIS A 128 -3.38 13.12 -2.01
C HIS A 128 -4.68 13.94 -1.90
N GLY A 129 -5.59 13.57 -0.98
CA GLY A 129 -6.85 14.28 -0.75
C GLY A 129 -7.96 13.97 -1.76
N ARG A 130 -7.77 12.99 -2.62
CA ARG A 130 -8.78 12.49 -3.56
C ARG A 130 -8.78 10.98 -3.56
N PRO A 131 -9.95 10.33 -3.47
CA PRO A 131 -10.03 8.88 -3.60
C PRO A 131 -9.51 8.45 -4.98
N PRO A 132 -8.93 7.24 -5.09
CA PRO A 132 -8.54 6.69 -6.38
C PRO A 132 -9.77 6.60 -7.28
N ARG A 133 -9.59 6.89 -8.57
CA ARG A 133 -10.67 6.76 -9.56
C ARG A 133 -10.70 5.31 -10.04
N ASN A 134 -11.91 4.79 -10.23
CA ASN A 134 -12.06 3.55 -10.96
C ASN A 134 -11.74 3.84 -12.44
N ASP A 135 -10.75 3.15 -13.00
CA ASP A 135 -10.39 3.28 -14.40
C ASP A 135 -10.57 1.92 -15.09
N GLU A 136 -11.68 1.77 -15.78
CA GLU A 136 -12.06 0.52 -16.44
C GLU A 136 -11.10 0.14 -17.59
N ASN A 137 -10.33 1.12 -18.09
CA ASN A 137 -9.35 0.92 -19.16
C ASN A 137 -7.95 0.61 -18.63
N LEU A 138 -7.76 0.61 -17.31
CA LEU A 138 -6.45 0.36 -16.71
C LEU A 138 -6.00 -1.08 -16.89
N VAL A 139 -4.95 -1.27 -17.67
CA VAL A 139 -4.30 -2.57 -17.86
C VAL A 139 -3.10 -2.67 -16.92
N LEU A 140 -3.30 -3.28 -15.75
CA LEU A 140 -2.26 -3.36 -14.71
C LEU A 140 -0.93 -3.97 -15.18
N ARG A 141 -0.95 -4.92 -16.14
CA ARG A 141 0.27 -5.54 -16.67
C ARG A 141 1.17 -4.56 -17.42
N ASP A 142 0.62 -3.47 -17.93
CA ASP A 142 1.40 -2.44 -18.63
C ASP A 142 2.19 -1.60 -17.62
N HIS A 143 1.65 -1.43 -16.42
CA HIS A 143 2.31 -0.74 -15.30
C HIS A 143 3.21 -1.67 -14.48
N PHE A 144 2.84 -2.94 -14.37
CA PHE A 144 3.55 -3.95 -13.58
C PHE A 144 3.81 -5.20 -14.43
N PRO A 145 4.85 -5.20 -15.27
CA PRO A 145 5.36 -6.43 -15.88
C PRO A 145 5.66 -7.49 -14.79
N THR A 146 5.63 -8.77 -15.14
CA THR A 146 5.69 -9.89 -14.18
C THR A 146 6.76 -9.72 -13.13
N ALA A 147 8.00 -9.40 -13.51
CA ALA A 147 9.10 -9.23 -12.55
C ALA A 147 8.88 -8.08 -11.57
N VAL A 148 8.26 -6.98 -12.03
CA VAL A 148 7.91 -5.84 -11.16
C VAL A 148 6.77 -6.22 -10.22
N LEU A 149 5.74 -6.86 -10.75
CA LEU A 149 4.61 -7.36 -9.95
C LEU A 149 5.08 -8.30 -8.84
N ASP A 150 5.93 -9.27 -9.18
CA ASP A 150 6.48 -10.23 -8.22
C ASP A 150 7.29 -9.52 -7.11
N GLY A 151 8.09 -8.53 -7.48
CA GLY A 151 8.85 -7.71 -6.54
C GLY A 151 7.95 -6.92 -5.58
N VAL A 152 6.94 -6.26 -6.12
CA VAL A 152 5.96 -5.49 -5.32
C VAL A 152 5.17 -6.41 -4.40
N MET A 153 4.69 -7.53 -4.90
CA MET A 153 3.93 -8.48 -4.08
C MET A 153 4.78 -9.18 -3.04
N LYS A 154 6.08 -9.37 -3.31
CA LYS A 154 7.05 -9.82 -2.29
C LYS A 154 7.20 -8.79 -1.17
N PHE A 155 7.29 -7.50 -1.51
CA PHE A 155 7.30 -6.41 -0.54
C PHE A 155 6.02 -6.40 0.30
N VAL A 156 4.85 -6.42 -0.32
CA VAL A 156 3.55 -6.43 0.37
C VAL A 156 3.43 -7.61 1.34
N ARG A 157 3.79 -8.83 0.90
CA ARG A 157 3.77 -10.02 1.76
C ARG A 157 4.73 -9.91 2.94
N LYS A 158 5.95 -9.39 2.72
CA LYS A 158 6.93 -9.20 3.80
C LYS A 158 6.49 -8.13 4.79
N ALA A 159 5.95 -7.02 4.31
CA ALA A 159 5.39 -5.97 5.17
C ALA A 159 4.23 -6.52 6.01
N ALA A 160 3.34 -7.29 5.41
CA ALA A 160 2.25 -7.93 6.14
C ALA A 160 2.76 -8.91 7.20
N ALA A 161 3.71 -9.79 6.85
CA ALA A 161 4.31 -10.73 7.79
C ALA A 161 4.99 -10.03 8.97
N LEU A 162 5.65 -8.90 8.72
CA LEU A 162 6.32 -8.12 9.76
C LEU A 162 5.35 -7.36 10.67
N LEU A 163 4.27 -6.82 10.10
CA LEU A 163 3.46 -5.81 10.80
C LEU A 163 2.12 -6.35 11.31
N ILE A 164 1.60 -7.45 10.75
CA ILE A 164 0.31 -8.03 11.13
C ILE A 164 0.34 -9.52 11.50
N SER A 165 1.52 -10.16 11.50
CA SER A 165 1.63 -11.61 11.72
C SER A 165 1.77 -12.05 13.19
N ASP A 166 2.00 -11.16 14.13
CA ASP A 166 2.19 -11.51 15.55
C ASP A 166 0.87 -11.92 16.25
N GLY A 167 0.22 -12.95 15.72
CA GLY A 167 -1.01 -13.47 16.29
C GLY A 167 -2.18 -12.47 16.26
N CYS A 168 -2.01 -11.37 15.52
CA CYS A 168 -3.07 -10.39 15.34
C CYS A 168 -3.96 -10.89 14.19
N PRO A 169 -5.09 -11.53 14.46
CA PRO A 169 -6.03 -11.82 13.40
C PRO A 169 -6.43 -10.47 12.79
N ILE A 170 -6.40 -10.40 11.47
CA ILE A 170 -7.02 -9.29 10.77
C ILE A 170 -8.43 -9.16 11.32
N PRO A 171 -8.88 -7.93 11.62
CA PRO A 171 -10.10 -7.67 12.34
C PRO A 171 -11.29 -8.45 11.77
N GLN A 172 -11.95 -9.24 12.60
CA GLN A 172 -13.02 -10.15 12.19
C GLN A 172 -14.41 -9.50 12.16
N ASN A 173 -14.53 -8.21 12.54
CA ASN A 173 -15.84 -7.53 12.63
C ASN A 173 -15.93 -6.33 11.71
#